data_f7a492b35852a933e2a0c0fff67df865
#
_entry.id   f7a492b35852a933e2a0c0fff67df865
#
_cell.length_a   1.000
_cell.length_b   1.000
_cell.length_c   1.000
_cell.angle_alpha   90.00
_cell.angle_beta   90.00
_cell.angle_gamma   90.00
#
_symmetry.space_group_name_H-M   'P 1'
#
loop_
_entity.id
_entity.type
_entity.pdbx_description
1 polymer ?
#
loop_
_entity_poly.entity_id
_entity_poly.type
_entity_poly.pdbx_seq_one_letter_code
_entity_poly.pdbx_strand_id
1 'polypeptide(L)'
;SKGNISDIAKKLSKPFIFLNEMNKGLTSNIIMVNEIGKLFDLYTLAEIVYIGGGFTKNLHNTLEPARFGVPIIIGPKHRGFEEVDAFLELGIAIEVKNAAEFTQAVLSQSLEKRADIKIKSGEYFTENDQASYKIFSEISGQLHLKKRL
;
A
#
# COMPACT_ATOMS: atom_id res chain seq x y z
N SER A 1 2.04 19.62 1.61
CA SER A 1 3.02 20.03 0.60
C SER A 1 2.59 19.38 -0.70
N LYS A 2 2.10 20.15 -1.63
CA LYS A 2 1.93 19.74 -3.03
C LYS A 2 3.32 19.52 -3.60
N GLY A 3 3.91 18.36 -3.35
CA GLY A 3 5.05 17.87 -4.10
C GLY A 3 4.63 17.95 -5.55
N ASN A 4 5.29 18.81 -6.29
CA ASN A 4 4.75 19.37 -7.51
C ASN A 4 4.70 18.23 -8.54
N ILE A 5 3.51 17.74 -8.89
CA ILE A 5 3.31 16.79 -10.00
C ILE A 5 4.11 17.27 -11.22
N SER A 6 4.21 18.59 -11.43
CA SER A 6 5.04 19.20 -12.47
C SER A 6 6.53 18.89 -12.31
N ASP A 7 7.04 18.75 -11.08
CA ASP A 7 8.47 18.45 -10.86
C ASP A 7 8.77 16.96 -11.10
N ILE A 8 7.81 16.10 -10.83
CA ILE A 8 7.90 14.66 -11.19
C ILE A 8 7.83 14.54 -12.72
N ALA A 9 6.87 15.20 -13.34
CA ALA A 9 6.70 15.20 -14.78
C ALA A 9 7.96 15.65 -15.54
N LYS A 10 8.65 16.67 -15.05
CA LYS A 10 9.92 17.15 -15.63
C LYS A 10 11.07 16.14 -15.51
N LYS A 11 11.02 15.24 -14.51
CA LYS A 11 12.05 14.20 -14.29
C LYS A 11 11.78 12.92 -15.08
N LEU A 12 10.56 12.73 -15.58
CA LEU A 12 10.22 11.59 -16.41
C LEU A 12 10.80 11.77 -17.81
N SER A 13 11.68 10.86 -18.19
CA SER A 13 12.25 10.81 -19.55
C SER A 13 11.32 10.14 -20.57
N LYS A 14 10.20 9.56 -20.11
CA LYS A 14 9.21 8.85 -20.93
C LYS A 14 7.91 9.64 -20.96
N PRO A 15 7.13 9.55 -22.06
CA PRO A 15 5.81 10.17 -22.12
C PRO A 15 4.87 9.57 -21.07
N PHE A 16 3.96 10.38 -20.55
CA PHE A 16 2.92 9.99 -19.60
C PHE A 16 1.60 10.65 -20.01
N ILE A 17 0.49 10.14 -19.45
CA ILE A 17 -0.85 10.73 -19.56
C ILE A 17 -1.42 10.94 -18.16
N PHE A 18 -2.20 11.99 -17.96
CA PHE A 18 -2.95 12.14 -16.72
C PHE A 18 -4.19 11.24 -16.70
N LEU A 19 -4.56 10.76 -15.49
CA LEU A 19 -5.73 9.88 -15.33
C LEU A 19 -7.02 10.52 -15.89
N ASN A 20 -7.24 11.80 -15.64
CA ASN A 20 -8.41 12.55 -16.11
C ASN A 20 -8.42 12.78 -17.64
N GLU A 21 -7.36 12.42 -18.35
CA GLU A 21 -7.25 12.56 -19.80
C GLU A 21 -7.39 11.23 -20.54
N MET A 22 -7.51 10.10 -19.82
CA MET A 22 -7.57 8.75 -20.42
C MET A 22 -8.74 8.55 -21.39
N ASN A 23 -9.82 9.32 -21.27
CA ASN A 23 -10.94 9.30 -22.19
C ASN A 23 -10.58 9.74 -23.62
N LYS A 24 -9.43 10.40 -23.80
CA LYS A 24 -8.88 10.78 -25.13
C LYS A 24 -8.09 9.67 -25.82
N GLY A 25 -7.98 8.51 -25.19
CA GLY A 25 -7.21 7.36 -25.65
C GLY A 25 -5.91 7.17 -24.86
N LEU A 26 -5.51 5.91 -24.69
CA LEU A 26 -4.28 5.56 -23.97
C LEU A 26 -3.08 5.75 -24.89
N THR A 27 -2.32 6.81 -24.71
CA THR A 27 -1.15 7.19 -25.52
C THR A 27 0.19 6.87 -24.84
N SER A 28 0.16 6.36 -23.60
CA SER A 28 1.34 6.05 -22.82
C SER A 28 1.10 4.90 -21.85
N ASN A 29 2.18 4.18 -21.52
CA ASN A 29 2.20 3.15 -20.46
C ASN A 29 2.40 3.74 -19.05
N ILE A 30 2.55 5.07 -18.94
CA ILE A 30 2.68 5.76 -17.67
C ILE A 30 1.45 6.63 -17.49
N ILE A 31 0.71 6.37 -16.41
CA ILE A 31 -0.45 7.15 -16.02
C ILE A 31 -0.09 7.91 -14.75
N MET A 32 -0.22 9.22 -14.78
CA MET A 32 -0.04 10.08 -13.62
C MET A 32 -1.40 10.38 -12.99
N VAL A 33 -1.58 9.96 -11.76
CA VAL A 33 -2.83 10.18 -11.01
C VAL A 33 -2.75 11.55 -10.33
N ASN A 34 -3.56 12.48 -10.82
CA ASN A 34 -3.63 13.87 -10.34
C ASN A 34 -4.94 14.18 -9.60
N GLU A 35 -5.70 13.15 -9.25
CA GLU A 35 -6.97 13.22 -8.54
C GLU A 35 -6.89 12.58 -7.16
N ILE A 36 -7.55 13.19 -6.18
CA ILE A 36 -7.66 12.64 -4.82
C ILE A 36 -8.78 11.59 -4.79
N GLY A 37 -8.62 10.54 -3.96
CA GLY A 37 -9.63 9.50 -3.74
C GLY A 37 -9.64 8.38 -4.76
N LYS A 38 -8.73 8.38 -5.74
CA LYS A 38 -8.64 7.32 -6.77
C LYS A 38 -7.75 6.14 -6.41
N LEU A 39 -6.95 6.28 -5.36
CA LEU A 39 -5.93 5.29 -5.03
C LEU A 39 -6.53 3.95 -4.63
N PHE A 40 -7.65 3.97 -3.90
CA PHE A 40 -8.37 2.78 -3.50
C PHE A 40 -8.83 1.94 -4.69
N ASP A 41 -9.43 2.57 -5.70
CA ASP A 41 -9.87 1.90 -6.92
C ASP A 41 -8.69 1.32 -7.71
N LEU A 42 -7.55 2.04 -7.72
CA LEU A 42 -6.35 1.60 -8.42
C LEU A 42 -5.71 0.35 -7.81
N TYR A 43 -5.82 0.16 -6.49
CA TYR A 43 -5.31 -1.06 -5.86
C TYR A 43 -6.04 -2.33 -6.33
N THR A 44 -7.30 -2.23 -6.76
CA THR A 44 -8.03 -3.37 -7.32
C THR A 44 -7.43 -3.87 -8.64
N LEU A 45 -6.71 -3.01 -9.33
CA LEU A 45 -6.08 -3.28 -10.64
C LEU A 45 -4.57 -3.51 -10.53
N ALA A 46 -4.00 -3.24 -9.35
CA ALA A 46 -2.56 -3.31 -9.16
C ALA A 46 -2.09 -4.77 -9.05
N GLU A 47 -1.00 -5.08 -9.71
CA GLU A 47 -0.29 -6.35 -9.58
C GLU A 47 0.85 -6.27 -8.56
N ILE A 48 1.46 -5.10 -8.41
CA ILE A 48 2.54 -4.78 -7.47
C ILE A 48 2.41 -3.31 -7.12
N VAL A 49 2.69 -2.95 -5.87
CA VAL A 49 2.68 -1.58 -5.40
C VAL A 49 4.03 -1.21 -4.77
N TYR A 50 4.60 -0.09 -5.17
CA TYR A 50 5.71 0.53 -4.46
C TYR A 50 5.19 1.66 -3.58
N ILE A 51 5.44 1.58 -2.28
CA ILE A 51 5.04 2.61 -1.30
C ILE A 51 6.20 3.57 -1.08
N GLY A 52 5.96 4.83 -1.39
CA GLY A 52 6.93 5.90 -1.23
C GLY A 52 7.23 6.24 0.24
N GLY A 53 8.27 7.04 0.45
CA GLY A 53 8.67 7.52 1.77
C GLY A 53 9.65 6.60 2.51
N GLY A 54 9.77 5.32 2.15
CA GLY A 54 10.66 4.36 2.82
C GLY A 54 12.16 4.62 2.65
N PHE A 55 12.59 5.55 1.80
CA PHE A 55 13.97 6.05 1.74
C PHE A 55 14.18 7.34 2.56
N THR A 56 13.10 7.92 3.06
CA THR A 56 13.08 9.07 3.95
C THR A 56 12.62 8.64 5.35
N LYS A 57 11.90 9.47 6.10
CA LYS A 57 11.34 9.07 7.41
C LYS A 57 9.81 8.99 7.40
N ASN A 58 9.19 9.12 6.25
CA ASN A 58 7.74 9.27 6.10
C ASN A 58 7.19 8.20 5.16
N LEU A 59 7.30 6.92 5.56
CA LEU A 59 6.65 5.84 4.81
C LEU A 59 5.14 6.13 4.74
N HIS A 60 4.57 5.98 3.55
CA HIS A 60 3.14 6.15 3.34
C HIS A 60 2.37 4.89 3.76
N ASN A 61 1.04 4.97 3.78
CA ASN A 61 0.16 3.90 4.22
C ASN A 61 0.38 2.58 3.46
N THR A 62 0.67 1.52 4.19
CA THR A 62 0.91 0.16 3.69
C THR A 62 -0.30 -0.75 3.87
N LEU A 63 -1.20 -0.41 4.80
CA LEU A 63 -2.39 -1.22 5.12
C LEU A 63 -3.38 -1.28 3.96
N GLU A 64 -3.56 -0.17 3.23
CA GLU A 64 -4.50 -0.15 2.10
C GLU A 64 -4.12 -1.17 1.02
N PRO A 65 -2.93 -1.14 0.39
CA PRO A 65 -2.58 -2.11 -0.63
C PRO A 65 -2.52 -3.55 -0.07
N ALA A 66 -2.08 -3.74 1.18
CA ALA A 66 -2.10 -5.04 1.83
C ALA A 66 -3.52 -5.61 1.92
N ARG A 67 -4.53 -4.79 2.24
CA ARG A 67 -5.93 -5.20 2.31
C ARG A 67 -6.45 -5.77 0.97
N PHE A 68 -5.92 -5.30 -0.14
CA PHE A 68 -6.22 -5.84 -1.48
C PHE A 68 -5.40 -7.09 -1.84
N GLY A 69 -4.49 -7.51 -0.98
CA GLY A 69 -3.62 -8.65 -1.22
C GLY A 69 -2.60 -8.40 -2.33
N VAL A 70 -2.18 -7.14 -2.50
CA VAL A 70 -1.20 -6.75 -3.51
C VAL A 70 0.21 -6.79 -2.91
N PRO A 71 1.20 -7.40 -3.57
CA PRO A 71 2.60 -7.34 -3.14
C PRO A 71 3.09 -5.92 -2.99
N ILE A 72 3.74 -5.63 -1.86
CA ILE A 72 4.21 -4.30 -1.51
C ILE A 72 5.74 -4.26 -1.56
N ILE A 73 6.29 -3.25 -2.22
CA ILE A 73 7.74 -2.95 -2.18
C ILE A 73 7.94 -1.65 -1.43
N ILE A 74 8.86 -1.64 -0.48
CA ILE A 74 9.17 -0.48 0.37
C ILE A 74 10.67 -0.24 0.47
N GLY A 75 11.06 0.98 0.83
CA GLY A 75 12.44 1.29 1.21
C GLY A 75 12.73 0.91 2.68
N PRO A 76 14.01 0.99 3.13
CA PRO A 76 14.48 0.43 4.40
C PRO A 76 14.11 1.26 5.65
N LYS A 77 13.48 2.42 5.50
CA LYS A 77 13.13 3.30 6.62
C LYS A 77 11.64 3.19 6.95
N HIS A 78 11.27 2.12 7.63
CA HIS A 78 9.89 1.84 8.04
C HIS A 78 9.74 1.68 9.57
N ARG A 79 10.75 2.06 10.35
CA ARG A 79 10.70 1.95 11.82
C ARG A 79 9.52 2.73 12.39
N GLY A 80 8.72 2.07 13.23
CA GLY A 80 7.52 2.63 13.85
C GLY A 80 6.22 2.29 13.09
N PHE A 81 6.31 1.44 12.08
CA PHE A 81 5.18 0.85 11.37
C PHE A 81 5.13 -0.64 11.70
N GLU A 82 4.47 -0.99 12.82
CA GLU A 82 4.46 -2.36 13.36
C GLU A 82 3.86 -3.38 12.37
N GLU A 83 2.88 -2.95 11.59
CA GLU A 83 2.27 -3.77 10.55
C GLU A 83 3.26 -4.15 9.45
N VAL A 84 4.26 -3.30 9.19
CA VAL A 84 5.27 -3.55 8.15
C VAL A 84 6.17 -4.71 8.53
N ASP A 85 6.54 -4.84 9.79
CA ASP A 85 7.37 -5.95 10.27
C ASP A 85 6.63 -7.29 10.03
N ALA A 86 5.34 -7.35 10.36
CA ALA A 86 4.50 -8.51 10.05
C ALA A 86 4.38 -8.78 8.53
N PHE A 87 4.24 -7.74 7.73
CA PHE A 87 4.16 -7.88 6.27
C PHE A 87 5.47 -8.40 5.66
N LEU A 88 6.62 -8.02 6.20
CA LEU A 88 7.92 -8.55 5.79
C LEU A 88 8.06 -10.03 6.17
N GLU A 89 7.68 -10.42 7.38
CA GLU A 89 7.71 -11.82 7.84
C GLU A 89 6.80 -12.73 7.02
N LEU A 90 5.59 -12.26 6.71
CA LEU A 90 4.62 -12.98 5.88
C LEU A 90 4.98 -12.98 4.38
N GLY A 91 5.93 -12.14 3.96
CA GLY A 91 6.30 -11.96 2.55
C GLY A 91 5.28 -11.15 1.75
N ILE A 92 4.35 -10.43 2.40
CA ILE A 92 3.43 -9.47 1.79
C ILE A 92 4.19 -8.23 1.32
N ALA A 93 5.20 -7.79 2.11
CA ALA A 93 6.09 -6.70 1.76
C ALA A 93 7.52 -7.20 1.48
N ILE A 94 8.25 -6.46 0.66
CA ILE A 94 9.65 -6.66 0.34
C ILE A 94 10.40 -5.35 0.56
N GLU A 95 11.40 -5.37 1.43
CA GLU A 95 12.32 -4.24 1.60
C GLU A 95 13.36 -4.22 0.49
N VAL A 96 13.59 -3.04 -0.09
CA VAL A 96 14.63 -2.82 -1.10
C VAL A 96 15.48 -1.61 -0.74
N LYS A 97 16.80 -1.70 -0.97
CA LYS A 97 17.78 -0.67 -0.62
C LYS A 97 18.27 0.14 -1.81
N ASN A 98 18.05 -0.36 -3.01
CA ASN A 98 18.55 0.24 -4.25
C ASN A 98 17.72 -0.19 -5.47
N ALA A 99 18.01 0.39 -6.62
CA ALA A 99 17.30 0.13 -7.87
C ALA A 99 17.46 -1.31 -8.37
N ALA A 100 18.61 -1.96 -8.12
CA ALA A 100 18.82 -3.33 -8.54
C ALA A 100 17.93 -4.29 -7.74
N GLU A 101 17.87 -4.13 -6.42
CA GLU A 101 16.98 -4.91 -5.56
C GLU A 101 15.50 -4.65 -5.90
N PHE A 102 15.13 -3.39 -6.20
CA PHE A 102 13.78 -3.07 -6.65
C PHE A 102 13.43 -3.83 -7.94
N THR A 103 14.30 -3.82 -8.93
CA THR A 103 14.07 -4.54 -10.18
C THR A 103 13.91 -6.04 -9.92
N GLN A 104 14.75 -6.61 -9.07
CA GLN A 104 14.68 -8.01 -8.69
C GLN A 104 13.39 -8.36 -7.95
N ALA A 105 12.97 -7.49 -7.02
CA ALA A 105 11.70 -7.63 -6.30
C ALA A 105 10.52 -7.67 -7.26
N VAL A 106 10.46 -6.75 -8.23
CA VAL A 106 9.40 -6.72 -9.25
C VAL A 106 9.40 -8.00 -10.10
N LEU A 107 10.55 -8.38 -10.63
CA LEU A 107 10.68 -9.57 -11.51
C LEU A 107 10.40 -10.88 -10.78
N SER A 108 10.58 -10.93 -9.47
CA SER A 108 10.31 -12.13 -8.66
C SER A 108 8.82 -12.38 -8.39
N GLN A 109 7.92 -11.45 -8.72
CA GLN A 109 6.50 -11.58 -8.44
C GLN A 109 5.77 -12.39 -9.50
N SER A 110 5.87 -13.71 -9.41
CA SER A 110 5.10 -14.63 -10.26
C SER A 110 3.58 -14.58 -9.88
N LEU A 111 2.74 -15.10 -10.77
CA LEU A 111 1.31 -15.25 -10.51
C LEU A 111 1.05 -16.07 -9.24
N GLU A 112 1.82 -17.13 -9.03
CA GLU A 112 1.72 -18.02 -7.87
C GLU A 112 2.06 -17.29 -6.57
N LYS A 113 3.16 -16.52 -6.54
CA LYS A 113 3.51 -15.69 -5.37
C LYS A 113 2.45 -14.65 -5.05
N ARG A 114 1.89 -14.01 -6.06
CA ARG A 114 0.83 -13.02 -5.87
C ARG A 114 -0.45 -13.66 -5.29
N ALA A 115 -0.78 -14.88 -5.72
CA ALA A 115 -1.90 -15.63 -5.16
C ALA A 115 -1.66 -16.00 -3.69
N ASP A 116 -0.45 -16.44 -3.33
CA ASP A 116 -0.06 -16.73 -1.95
C ASP A 116 -0.12 -15.48 -1.06
N ILE A 117 0.40 -14.34 -1.54
CA ILE A 117 0.32 -13.06 -0.82
C ILE A 117 -1.13 -12.64 -0.57
N LYS A 118 -2.01 -12.84 -1.53
CA LYS A 118 -3.43 -12.53 -1.37
C LYS A 118 -4.09 -13.36 -0.26
N ILE A 119 -3.75 -14.63 -0.15
CA ILE A 119 -4.23 -15.52 0.92
C ILE A 119 -3.71 -15.03 2.27
N LYS A 120 -2.39 -14.85 2.42
CA LYS A 120 -1.74 -14.40 3.65
C LYS A 120 -2.25 -13.04 4.13
N SER A 121 -2.47 -12.11 3.20
CA SER A 121 -3.10 -10.83 3.51
C SER A 121 -4.51 -11.00 4.06
N GLY A 122 -5.32 -11.86 3.46
CA GLY A 122 -6.67 -12.16 3.94
C GLY A 122 -6.65 -12.71 5.37
N GLU A 123 -5.75 -13.65 5.66
CA GLU A 123 -5.55 -14.24 6.98
C GLU A 123 -5.13 -13.19 8.01
N TYR A 124 -4.10 -12.39 7.68
CA TYR A 124 -3.62 -11.30 8.54
C TYR A 124 -4.74 -10.34 8.94
N PHE A 125 -5.54 -9.88 7.99
CA PHE A 125 -6.63 -8.95 8.30
C PHE A 125 -7.77 -9.62 9.04
N THR A 126 -8.08 -10.88 8.78
CA THR A 126 -9.10 -11.63 9.52
C THR A 126 -8.73 -11.77 11.00
N GLU A 127 -7.47 -12.04 11.30
CA GLU A 127 -6.98 -12.16 12.67
C GLU A 127 -6.96 -10.81 13.39
N ASN A 128 -6.63 -9.72 12.68
CA ASN A 128 -6.48 -8.39 13.25
C ASN A 128 -7.79 -7.57 13.29
N ASP A 129 -8.80 -7.87 12.46
CA ASP A 129 -10.12 -7.21 12.49
C ASP A 129 -10.83 -7.40 13.84
N GLN A 130 -10.48 -8.44 14.60
CA GLN A 130 -10.99 -8.64 15.97
C GLN A 130 -10.56 -7.56 16.96
N ALA A 131 -9.51 -6.80 16.68
CA ALA A 131 -9.05 -5.73 17.57
C ALA A 131 -10.11 -4.63 17.73
N SER A 132 -10.74 -4.21 16.65
CA SER A 132 -11.82 -3.21 16.67
C SER A 132 -13.03 -3.70 17.48
N TYR A 133 -13.39 -4.97 17.33
CA TYR A 133 -14.49 -5.58 18.09
C TYR A 133 -14.16 -5.70 19.59
N LYS A 134 -12.93 -6.09 19.94
CA LYS A 134 -12.47 -6.14 21.33
C LYS A 134 -12.50 -4.76 21.98
N ILE A 135 -11.98 -3.72 21.33
CA ILE A 135 -12.02 -2.35 21.81
C ILE A 135 -13.48 -1.89 22.02
N PHE A 136 -14.34 -2.12 21.04
CA PHE A 136 -15.76 -1.75 21.14
C PHE A 136 -16.46 -2.47 22.27
N SER A 137 -16.24 -3.76 22.47
CA SER A 137 -16.84 -4.55 23.56
C SER A 137 -16.37 -4.08 24.93
N GLU A 138 -15.07 -3.75 25.07
CA GLU A 138 -14.48 -3.24 26.30
C GLU A 138 -15.08 -1.88 26.68
N ILE A 139 -15.15 -0.92 25.73
CA ILE A 139 -15.74 0.39 25.94
C ILE A 139 -17.22 0.28 26.27
N SER A 140 -17.96 -0.57 25.58
CA SER A 140 -19.39 -0.79 25.81
C SER A 140 -19.65 -1.39 27.19
N GLY A 141 -18.81 -2.32 27.63
CA GLY A 141 -18.86 -2.90 28.98
C GLY A 141 -18.64 -1.85 30.07
N GLN A 142 -17.64 -0.98 29.90
CA GLN A 142 -17.36 0.08 30.86
C GLN A 142 -18.47 1.15 30.92
N LEU A 143 -19.12 1.46 29.78
CA LEU A 143 -20.24 2.40 29.73
C LEU A 143 -21.50 1.84 30.44
N HIS A 144 -21.75 0.54 30.39
CA HIS A 144 -22.84 -0.13 31.09
C HIS A 144 -22.63 -0.16 32.61
N LEU A 145 -21.38 -0.29 33.08
CA LEU A 145 -21.04 -0.23 34.50
C LEU A 145 -21.24 1.17 35.09
N LYS A 146 -20.99 2.25 34.34
CA LYS A 146 -21.21 3.65 34.79
C LYS A 146 -22.68 4.07 34.87
N LYS A 147 -23.61 3.33 34.27
CA LYS A 147 -25.06 3.57 34.36
C LYS A 147 -25.73 2.88 35.55
N ARG A 148 -24.99 2.08 36.33
CA ARG A 148 -25.48 1.34 37.49
C ARG A 148 -25.02 1.92 38.84
N LEU A 149 -24.33 3.07 38.84
CA LEU A 149 -23.94 3.87 40.01
C LEU A 149 -24.71 5.20 40.01
#